data_baf9dc7301bafee0cb8c5f3476ebdf43
#
_entry.id   baf9dc7301bafee0cb8c5f3476ebdf43
#
_cell.length_a   1.000
_cell.length_b   1.000
_cell.length_c   1.000
_cell.angle_alpha   90.00
_cell.angle_beta   90.00
_cell.angle_gamma   90.00
#
_symmetry.space_group_name_H-M   'P 1'
#
loop_
_entity.id
_entity.type
_entity.pdbx_description
1 polymer ?
#
loop_
_entity_poly.entity_id
_entity_poly.type
_entity_poly.pdbx_seq_one_letter_code
_entity_poly.pdbx_strand_id
1 'polypeptide(L)'
;MTSTTIAQQVETAVSAIRQHTSYQPTVGLVLGSGLSELANSIQEPDIIAYDQIPGWPQSTVVGHSGGLVIGQLEGKTVLVQQGRAHYYEGYGMEQITLPVRVMRAMGIQTLIVTNAAGGINPNFSPGDLMLISDHINFLGLAGLNPLRGPNDESVGPRFPDMIGTYTPPLRQLAHEVAAANHFSLQEGTYAYVAGPSFETPAELRFLRTV
;
A
#
# COMPACT_ATOMS: atom_id res chain seq x y z
N MET A 1 -13.64 26.77 -12.37
CA MET A 1 -13.46 25.34 -12.69
C MET A 1 -13.85 24.57 -11.43
N THR A 2 -14.90 23.78 -11.48
CA THR A 2 -15.30 22.93 -10.34
C THR A 2 -14.21 21.88 -10.12
N SER A 3 -13.60 21.89 -8.94
CA SER A 3 -12.61 20.87 -8.54
C SER A 3 -13.29 19.49 -8.59
N THR A 4 -12.72 18.56 -9.33
CA THR A 4 -13.18 17.16 -9.38
C THR A 4 -13.06 16.56 -7.97
N THR A 5 -14.14 16.00 -7.44
CA THR A 5 -14.11 15.37 -6.12
C THR A 5 -13.31 14.08 -6.13
N ILE A 6 -12.82 13.64 -4.96
CA ILE A 6 -12.10 12.34 -4.86
C ILE A 6 -12.99 11.16 -5.30
N ALA A 7 -14.29 11.22 -5.00
CA ALA A 7 -15.25 10.20 -5.45
C ALA A 7 -15.32 10.12 -6.98
N GLN A 8 -15.39 11.25 -7.67
CA GLN A 8 -15.38 11.30 -9.14
C GLN A 8 -14.05 10.80 -9.72
N GLN A 9 -12.92 11.09 -9.08
CA GLN A 9 -11.61 10.57 -9.51
C GLN A 9 -11.56 9.04 -9.38
N VAL A 10 -12.06 8.50 -8.27
CA VAL A 10 -12.14 7.04 -8.04
C VAL A 10 -13.04 6.38 -9.09
N GLU A 11 -14.23 6.93 -9.33
CA GLU A 11 -15.17 6.39 -10.32
C GLU A 11 -14.56 6.40 -11.74
N THR A 12 -13.90 7.48 -12.12
CA THR A 12 -13.24 7.59 -13.42
C THR A 12 -12.11 6.55 -13.56
N ALA A 13 -11.28 6.39 -12.54
CA ALA A 13 -10.21 5.39 -12.54
C ALA A 13 -10.75 3.96 -12.59
N VAL A 14 -11.78 3.63 -11.80
CA VAL A 14 -12.45 2.32 -11.83
C VAL A 14 -13.02 2.04 -13.22
N SER A 15 -13.70 3.01 -13.82
CA SER A 15 -14.29 2.86 -15.15
C SER A 15 -13.21 2.58 -16.21
N ALA A 16 -12.08 3.27 -16.15
CA ALA A 16 -10.95 3.03 -17.05
C ALA A 16 -10.38 1.61 -16.85
N ILE A 17 -10.14 1.17 -15.62
CA ILE A 17 -9.63 -0.17 -15.31
C ILE A 17 -10.60 -1.25 -15.83
N ARG A 18 -11.91 -1.06 -15.64
CA ARG A 18 -12.94 -2.03 -16.07
C ARG A 18 -13.04 -2.19 -17.60
N GLN A 19 -12.50 -1.27 -18.38
CA GLN A 19 -12.38 -1.42 -19.85
C GLN A 19 -11.32 -2.44 -20.24
N HIS A 20 -10.37 -2.73 -19.37
CA HIS A 20 -9.24 -3.62 -19.62
C HIS A 20 -9.37 -5.00 -18.94
N THR A 21 -10.27 -5.15 -17.97
CA THR A 21 -10.42 -6.40 -17.22
C THR A 21 -11.85 -6.70 -16.84
N SER A 22 -12.20 -8.00 -16.92
CA SER A 22 -13.45 -8.55 -16.37
C SER A 22 -13.27 -9.19 -14.99
N TYR A 23 -12.03 -9.33 -14.51
CA TYR A 23 -11.73 -9.91 -13.22
C TYR A 23 -12.40 -9.15 -12.06
N GLN A 24 -12.79 -9.91 -11.02
CA GLN A 24 -13.35 -9.38 -9.77
C GLN A 24 -12.37 -9.72 -8.62
N PRO A 25 -11.29 -8.95 -8.46
CA PRO A 25 -10.29 -9.23 -7.44
C PRO A 25 -10.83 -8.95 -6.04
N THR A 26 -10.51 -9.81 -5.09
CA THR A 26 -10.84 -9.65 -3.67
C THR A 26 -9.62 -9.36 -2.79
N VAL A 27 -8.42 -9.61 -3.33
CA VAL A 27 -7.15 -9.35 -2.66
C VAL A 27 -6.36 -8.33 -3.48
N GLY A 28 -5.88 -7.28 -2.81
CA GLY A 28 -4.99 -6.26 -3.36
C GLY A 28 -3.59 -6.41 -2.79
N LEU A 29 -2.58 -6.26 -3.64
CA LEU A 29 -1.17 -6.21 -3.24
C LEU A 29 -0.54 -4.91 -3.72
N VAL A 30 0.15 -4.21 -2.82
CA VAL A 30 1.02 -3.08 -3.19
C VAL A 30 2.47 -3.53 -3.05
N LEU A 31 3.15 -3.70 -4.18
CA LEU A 31 4.53 -4.18 -4.20
C LEU A 31 5.51 -3.02 -4.02
N GLY A 32 6.38 -3.16 -3.03
CA GLY A 32 7.50 -2.26 -2.79
C GLY A 32 8.75 -2.66 -3.57
N SER A 33 9.84 -1.89 -3.35
CA SER A 33 11.14 -2.14 -3.96
C SER A 33 11.63 -3.56 -3.70
N GLY A 34 12.11 -4.24 -4.74
CA GLY A 34 12.63 -5.61 -4.69
C GLY A 34 11.58 -6.71 -4.81
N LEU A 35 10.27 -6.39 -4.80
CA LEU A 35 9.19 -7.38 -4.88
C LEU A 35 8.40 -7.34 -6.20
N SER A 36 8.76 -6.46 -7.13
CA SER A 36 8.04 -6.29 -8.40
C SER A 36 7.97 -7.57 -9.24
N GLU A 37 8.94 -8.49 -9.09
CA GLU A 37 8.97 -9.76 -9.80
C GLU A 37 7.81 -10.70 -9.39
N LEU A 38 7.23 -10.52 -8.21
CA LEU A 38 6.06 -11.32 -7.79
C LEU A 38 4.90 -11.18 -8.79
N ALA A 39 4.77 -10.03 -9.44
CA ALA A 39 3.75 -9.80 -10.46
C ALA A 39 3.90 -10.75 -11.67
N ASN A 40 5.10 -11.25 -11.94
CA ASN A 40 5.37 -12.21 -13.02
C ASN A 40 4.81 -13.62 -12.72
N SER A 41 4.46 -13.90 -11.46
CA SER A 41 3.85 -15.18 -11.05
C SER A 41 2.33 -15.21 -11.25
N ILE A 42 1.71 -14.08 -11.65
CA ILE A 42 0.28 -13.99 -11.89
C ILE A 42 -0.04 -14.72 -13.21
N GLN A 43 -1.00 -15.62 -13.12
CA GLN A 43 -1.49 -16.40 -14.27
C GLN A 43 -2.61 -15.62 -14.97
N GLU A 44 -2.62 -15.70 -16.31
CA GLU A 44 -3.61 -15.05 -17.18
C GLU A 44 -3.80 -13.54 -16.85
N PRO A 45 -2.71 -12.75 -16.81
CA PRO A 45 -2.78 -11.39 -16.31
C PRO A 45 -3.36 -10.42 -17.34
N ASP A 46 -4.30 -9.58 -16.90
CA ASP A 46 -4.58 -8.30 -17.52
C ASP A 46 -3.59 -7.25 -16.98
N ILE A 47 -2.85 -6.60 -17.86
CA ILE A 47 -1.83 -5.60 -17.50
C ILE A 47 -2.28 -4.23 -17.97
N ILE A 48 -2.33 -3.26 -17.05
CA ILE A 48 -2.80 -1.90 -17.32
C ILE A 48 -1.71 -0.93 -16.88
N ALA A 49 -1.13 -0.19 -17.81
CA ALA A 49 -0.15 0.83 -17.48
C ALA A 49 -0.79 2.00 -16.70
N TYR A 50 -0.07 2.61 -15.78
CA TYR A 50 -0.62 3.69 -14.93
C TYR A 50 -1.03 4.92 -15.73
N ASP A 51 -0.40 5.21 -16.86
CA ASP A 51 -0.76 6.30 -17.76
C ASP A 51 -2.12 6.11 -18.46
N GLN A 52 -2.63 4.88 -18.50
CA GLN A 52 -3.97 4.56 -18.99
C GLN A 52 -5.07 4.77 -17.94
N ILE A 53 -4.69 5.06 -16.67
CA ILE A 53 -5.65 5.23 -15.57
C ILE A 53 -5.69 6.71 -15.19
N PRO A 54 -6.79 7.43 -15.46
CA PRO A 54 -6.90 8.85 -15.17
C PRO A 54 -6.66 9.16 -13.68
N GLY A 55 -5.79 10.14 -13.40
CA GLY A 55 -5.45 10.57 -12.03
C GLY A 55 -4.52 9.65 -11.25
N TRP A 56 -4.11 8.51 -11.82
CA TRP A 56 -3.18 7.61 -11.16
C TRP A 56 -1.79 8.23 -11.01
N PRO A 57 -1.20 8.24 -9.79
CA PRO A 57 0.11 8.83 -9.59
C PRO A 57 1.21 7.99 -10.25
N GLN A 58 2.09 8.66 -10.98
CA GLN A 58 3.22 8.04 -11.69
C GLN A 58 4.44 8.06 -10.78
N SER A 59 5.10 6.92 -10.56
CA SER A 59 6.36 6.91 -9.84
C SER A 59 7.52 7.38 -10.73
N THR A 60 8.39 8.21 -10.17
CA THR A 60 9.65 8.64 -10.80
C THR A 60 10.83 7.80 -10.32
N VAL A 61 10.61 6.87 -9.40
CA VAL A 61 11.64 6.00 -8.82
C VAL A 61 12.01 4.88 -9.80
N VAL A 62 13.30 4.74 -10.07
CA VAL A 62 13.84 3.69 -10.94
C VAL A 62 13.48 2.30 -10.38
N GLY A 63 12.98 1.40 -11.24
CA GLY A 63 12.58 0.04 -10.86
C GLY A 63 11.09 -0.13 -10.52
N HIS A 64 10.30 0.96 -10.59
CA HIS A 64 8.84 0.88 -10.52
C HIS A 64 8.28 0.90 -11.94
N SER A 65 7.92 -0.27 -12.48
CA SER A 65 7.43 -0.45 -13.85
C SER A 65 6.09 0.22 -14.13
N GLY A 66 5.38 0.63 -13.07
CA GLY A 66 4.21 1.50 -13.19
C GLY A 66 3.00 0.84 -13.86
N GLY A 67 2.47 -0.24 -13.30
CA GLY A 67 1.27 -0.90 -13.82
C GLY A 67 0.43 -1.60 -12.75
N LEU A 68 -0.84 -1.85 -13.09
CA LEU A 68 -1.68 -2.82 -12.42
C LEU A 68 -1.60 -4.16 -13.16
N VAL A 69 -1.48 -5.24 -12.41
CA VAL A 69 -1.54 -6.60 -12.92
C VAL A 69 -2.68 -7.33 -12.20
N ILE A 70 -3.68 -7.78 -12.95
CA ILE A 70 -4.88 -8.40 -12.40
C ILE A 70 -5.02 -9.80 -12.99
N GLY A 71 -5.14 -10.82 -12.15
CA GLY A 71 -5.23 -12.21 -12.62
C GLY A 71 -5.26 -13.18 -11.46
N GLN A 72 -4.80 -14.41 -11.70
CA GLN A 72 -4.83 -15.49 -10.71
C GLN A 72 -3.47 -15.67 -10.05
N LEU A 73 -3.46 -15.71 -8.72
CA LEU A 73 -2.29 -16.05 -7.90
C LEU A 73 -2.72 -17.01 -6.81
N GLU A 74 -2.13 -18.21 -6.76
CA GLU A 74 -2.46 -19.25 -5.78
C GLU A 74 -3.99 -19.50 -5.66
N GLY A 75 -4.68 -19.57 -6.79
CA GLY A 75 -6.13 -19.81 -6.87
C GLY A 75 -7.00 -18.65 -6.37
N LYS A 76 -6.45 -17.46 -6.18
CA LYS A 76 -7.17 -16.23 -5.83
C LYS A 76 -7.07 -15.20 -6.94
N THR A 77 -8.19 -14.51 -7.21
CA THR A 77 -8.15 -13.35 -8.10
C THR A 77 -7.57 -12.17 -7.35
N VAL A 78 -6.43 -11.67 -7.83
CA VAL A 78 -5.66 -10.59 -7.19
C VAL A 78 -5.57 -9.36 -8.09
N LEU A 79 -5.43 -8.19 -7.47
CA LEU A 79 -5.02 -6.96 -8.11
C LEU A 79 -3.69 -6.53 -7.50
N VAL A 80 -2.65 -6.46 -8.32
CA VAL A 80 -1.30 -6.11 -7.90
C VAL A 80 -0.94 -4.72 -8.43
N GLN A 81 -0.60 -3.83 -7.54
CA GLN A 81 0.02 -2.54 -7.85
C GLN A 81 1.54 -2.73 -7.90
N GLN A 82 2.11 -2.71 -9.11
CA GLN A 82 3.53 -2.93 -9.35
C GLN A 82 4.32 -1.62 -9.24
N GLY A 83 4.80 -1.35 -8.04
CA GLY A 83 5.40 -0.07 -7.68
C GLY A 83 4.34 1.00 -7.34
N ARG A 84 4.78 2.07 -6.68
CA ARG A 84 3.91 3.15 -6.20
C ARG A 84 4.63 4.48 -6.16
N ALA A 85 3.89 5.57 -6.28
CA ALA A 85 4.39 6.91 -6.01
C ALA A 85 4.57 7.13 -4.49
N HIS A 86 5.54 7.97 -4.13
CA HIS A 86 5.85 8.30 -2.75
C HIS A 86 5.58 9.79 -2.48
N TYR A 87 5.35 10.13 -1.22
CA TYR A 87 5.12 11.50 -0.80
C TYR A 87 6.27 12.44 -1.18
N TYR A 88 7.52 11.98 -1.05
CA TYR A 88 8.71 12.77 -1.39
C TYR A 88 8.87 13.05 -2.90
N GLU A 89 8.08 12.41 -3.76
CA GLU A 89 8.05 12.71 -5.20
C GLU A 89 7.20 13.95 -5.53
N GLY A 90 6.63 14.62 -4.50
CA GLY A 90 5.89 15.88 -4.64
C GLY A 90 4.37 15.71 -4.72
N TYR A 91 3.86 14.51 -4.60
CA TYR A 91 2.42 14.24 -4.59
C TYR A 91 1.76 14.60 -3.25
N GLY A 92 0.53 15.10 -3.32
CA GLY A 92 -0.31 15.27 -2.13
C GLY A 92 -0.83 13.94 -1.57
N MET A 93 -1.25 13.95 -0.29
CA MET A 93 -1.78 12.75 0.38
C MET A 93 -2.98 12.13 -0.34
N GLU A 94 -3.87 12.94 -0.90
CA GLU A 94 -5.02 12.46 -1.67
C GLU A 94 -4.60 11.68 -2.91
N GLN A 95 -3.56 12.15 -3.60
CA GLN A 95 -3.06 11.53 -4.83
C GLN A 95 -2.38 10.18 -4.54
N ILE A 96 -1.49 10.11 -3.54
CA ILE A 96 -0.79 8.86 -3.23
C ILE A 96 -1.71 7.79 -2.62
N THR A 97 -2.86 8.18 -2.06
CA THR A 97 -3.86 7.26 -1.51
C THR A 97 -5.01 6.94 -2.47
N LEU A 98 -5.10 7.62 -3.62
CA LEU A 98 -6.09 7.31 -4.67
C LEU A 98 -6.08 5.82 -5.05
N PRO A 99 -4.93 5.16 -5.28
CA PRO A 99 -4.90 3.74 -5.60
C PRO A 99 -5.63 2.85 -4.59
N VAL A 100 -5.46 3.10 -3.29
CA VAL A 100 -6.14 2.32 -2.24
C VAL A 100 -7.66 2.50 -2.28
N ARG A 101 -8.12 3.72 -2.55
CA ARG A 101 -9.55 4.02 -2.71
C ARG A 101 -10.13 3.33 -3.95
N VAL A 102 -9.38 3.33 -5.05
CA VAL A 102 -9.75 2.60 -6.28
C VAL A 102 -9.81 1.10 -6.02
N MET A 103 -8.82 0.52 -5.36
CA MET A 103 -8.83 -0.90 -4.97
C MET A 103 -10.08 -1.24 -4.16
N ARG A 104 -10.44 -0.41 -3.17
CA ARG A 104 -11.66 -0.61 -2.39
C ARG A 104 -12.91 -0.59 -3.27
N ALA A 105 -13.02 0.37 -4.18
CA ALA A 105 -14.14 0.50 -5.12
C ALA A 105 -14.19 -0.65 -6.15
N MET A 106 -13.03 -1.25 -6.46
CA MET A 106 -12.93 -2.47 -7.29
C MET A 106 -13.40 -3.74 -6.57
N GLY A 107 -13.64 -3.69 -5.25
CA GLY A 107 -14.12 -4.83 -4.47
C GLY A 107 -13.06 -5.52 -3.61
N ILE A 108 -11.86 -4.96 -3.49
CA ILE A 108 -10.81 -5.50 -2.64
C ILE A 108 -11.27 -5.52 -1.18
N GLN A 109 -11.15 -6.68 -0.54
CA GLN A 109 -11.51 -6.92 0.86
C GLN A 109 -10.29 -7.08 1.76
N THR A 110 -9.20 -7.62 1.20
CA THR A 110 -7.92 -7.78 1.88
C THR A 110 -6.84 -7.03 1.11
N LEU A 111 -6.13 -6.13 1.80
CA LEU A 111 -5.01 -5.39 1.23
C LEU A 111 -3.71 -5.83 1.91
N ILE A 112 -2.74 -6.23 1.11
CA ILE A 112 -1.37 -6.53 1.54
C ILE A 112 -0.47 -5.41 1.02
N VAL A 113 0.22 -4.72 1.92
CA VAL A 113 1.17 -3.67 1.57
C VAL A 113 2.59 -4.10 1.92
N THR A 114 3.53 -3.80 1.04
CA THR A 114 4.94 -4.13 1.24
C THR A 114 5.82 -2.93 1.00
N ASN A 115 6.89 -2.81 1.78
CA ASN A 115 7.90 -1.78 1.59
C ASN A 115 9.26 -2.23 2.17
N ALA A 116 10.34 -1.70 1.61
CA ALA A 116 11.63 -1.76 2.26
C ALA A 116 11.68 -0.71 3.40
N ALA A 117 12.36 -1.04 4.49
CA ALA A 117 12.57 -0.13 5.62
C ALA A 117 13.93 -0.37 6.29
N GLY A 118 14.46 0.64 6.95
CA GLY A 118 15.61 0.50 7.85
C GLY A 118 15.19 -0.21 9.15
N GLY A 119 15.99 -1.17 9.61
CA GLY A 119 15.77 -1.83 10.90
C GLY A 119 16.28 -0.96 12.05
N ILE A 120 15.39 -0.58 12.97
CA ILE A 120 15.76 0.16 14.20
C ILE A 120 16.00 -0.83 15.35
N ASN A 121 15.29 -1.96 15.36
CA ASN A 121 15.50 -3.03 16.34
C ASN A 121 16.87 -3.70 16.12
N PRO A 122 17.77 -3.71 17.14
CA PRO A 122 19.10 -4.27 16.99
C PRO A 122 19.12 -5.80 16.78
N ASN A 123 18.01 -6.48 16.99
CA ASN A 123 17.88 -7.92 16.75
C ASN A 123 17.49 -8.25 15.30
N PHE A 124 17.19 -7.23 14.47
CA PHE A 124 16.87 -7.43 13.06
C PHE A 124 18.13 -7.41 12.21
N SER A 125 18.12 -8.21 11.16
CA SER A 125 19.20 -8.31 10.18
C SER A 125 18.72 -7.88 8.79
N PRO A 126 19.62 -7.38 7.92
CA PRO A 126 19.27 -7.14 6.52
C PRO A 126 18.72 -8.41 5.87
N GLY A 127 17.58 -8.28 5.21
CA GLY A 127 16.88 -9.40 4.57
C GLY A 127 15.76 -10.01 5.44
N ASP A 128 15.62 -9.61 6.69
CA ASP A 128 14.48 -10.04 7.53
C ASP A 128 13.16 -9.55 6.93
N LEU A 129 12.15 -10.39 7.01
CA LEU A 129 10.76 -10.01 6.78
C LEU A 129 10.12 -9.64 8.12
N MET A 130 9.53 -8.45 8.20
CA MET A 130 8.81 -7.99 9.38
C MET A 130 7.33 -7.83 9.07
N LEU A 131 6.49 -8.54 9.80
CA LEU A 131 5.05 -8.35 9.81
C LEU A 131 4.71 -7.11 10.65
N ILE A 132 4.05 -6.13 10.02
CA ILE A 132 3.63 -4.92 10.72
C ILE A 132 2.44 -5.25 11.61
N SER A 133 2.58 -5.09 12.92
CA SER A 133 1.49 -5.28 13.90
C SER A 133 0.81 -3.97 14.26
N ASP A 134 1.54 -2.86 14.14
CA ASP A 134 1.05 -1.49 14.39
C ASP A 134 1.93 -0.47 13.67
N HIS A 135 1.54 0.80 13.66
CA HIS A 135 2.36 1.85 13.07
C HIS A 135 2.27 3.18 13.80
N ILE A 136 3.31 4.00 13.65
CA ILE A 136 3.34 5.41 14.03
C ILE A 136 3.39 6.24 12.75
N ASN A 137 2.32 6.97 12.46
CA ASN A 137 2.23 7.82 11.28
C ASN A 137 2.65 9.26 11.61
N PHE A 138 3.96 9.56 11.54
CA PHE A 138 4.48 10.90 11.84
C PHE A 138 3.93 11.99 10.91
N LEU A 139 3.64 11.68 9.65
CA LEU A 139 3.03 12.64 8.74
C LEU A 139 1.59 12.95 9.15
N GLY A 140 0.83 11.92 9.54
CA GLY A 140 -0.52 12.09 10.07
C GLY A 140 -0.54 12.92 11.35
N LEU A 141 0.41 12.67 12.27
CA LEU A 141 0.58 13.47 13.50
C LEU A 141 0.95 14.92 13.21
N ALA A 142 1.68 15.19 12.11
CA ALA A 142 1.98 16.54 11.63
C ALA A 142 0.82 17.21 10.85
N GLY A 143 -0.35 16.58 10.79
CA GLY A 143 -1.53 17.12 10.11
C GLY A 143 -1.65 16.75 8.61
N LEU A 144 -0.75 15.93 8.08
CA LEU A 144 -0.78 15.45 6.70
C LEU A 144 -1.57 14.12 6.61
N ASN A 145 -2.87 14.20 6.91
CA ASN A 145 -3.75 13.04 6.87
C ASN A 145 -4.60 13.05 5.60
N PRO A 146 -4.67 11.95 4.82
CA PRO A 146 -5.46 11.87 3.59
C PRO A 146 -6.98 11.97 3.82
N LEU A 147 -7.44 11.85 5.08
CA LEU A 147 -8.86 12.02 5.46
C LEU A 147 -9.18 13.44 5.92
N ARG A 148 -8.23 14.38 5.80
CA ARG A 148 -8.47 15.79 6.12
C ARG A 148 -9.39 16.42 5.07
N GLY A 149 -10.40 17.19 5.51
CA GLY A 149 -11.36 17.83 4.63
C GLY A 149 -12.79 17.33 4.87
N PRO A 150 -13.74 17.56 3.96
CA PRO A 150 -15.10 17.02 4.04
C PRO A 150 -15.10 15.49 4.09
N ASN A 151 -15.97 14.91 4.93
CA ASN A 151 -16.16 13.46 4.97
C ASN A 151 -17.20 13.02 3.93
N ASP A 152 -16.97 11.87 3.32
CA ASP A 152 -17.97 11.16 2.53
C ASP A 152 -18.44 9.93 3.34
N GLU A 153 -19.61 10.03 3.96
CA GLU A 153 -20.15 8.97 4.81
C GLU A 153 -20.49 7.69 4.05
N SER A 154 -20.66 7.77 2.74
CA SER A 154 -20.88 6.58 1.89
C SER A 154 -19.62 5.71 1.78
N VAL A 155 -18.44 6.29 2.00
CA VAL A 155 -17.14 5.60 2.00
C VAL A 155 -16.79 5.09 3.39
N GLY A 156 -17.06 5.89 4.44
CA GLY A 156 -16.75 5.50 5.80
C GLY A 156 -16.97 6.60 6.85
N PRO A 157 -16.80 6.26 8.14
CA PRO A 157 -17.02 7.21 9.23
C PRO A 157 -15.97 8.32 9.22
N ARG A 158 -16.35 9.49 9.74
CA ARG A 158 -15.44 10.65 9.88
C ARG A 158 -14.19 10.32 10.71
N PHE A 159 -14.34 9.48 11.73
CA PHE A 159 -13.30 9.04 12.64
C PHE A 159 -13.19 7.51 12.60
N PRO A 160 -12.41 6.94 11.66
CA PRO A 160 -12.23 5.50 11.60
C PRO A 160 -11.46 5.02 12.83
N ASP A 161 -11.92 3.89 13.38
CA ASP A 161 -11.16 3.18 14.41
C ASP A 161 -9.92 2.54 13.80
N MET A 162 -8.76 2.75 14.42
CA MET A 162 -7.48 2.19 13.99
C MET A 162 -7.08 0.94 14.78
N ILE A 163 -7.86 0.55 15.81
CA ILE A 163 -7.63 -0.69 16.56
C ILE A 163 -7.87 -1.88 15.61
N GLY A 164 -6.89 -2.76 15.51
CA GLY A 164 -7.01 -3.93 14.61
C GLY A 164 -6.85 -3.63 13.12
N THR A 165 -6.30 -2.48 12.76
CA THR A 165 -5.96 -2.13 11.36
C THR A 165 -5.15 -3.25 10.69
N TYR A 166 -4.21 -3.84 11.42
CA TYR A 166 -3.48 -5.03 11.00
C TYR A 166 -4.21 -6.26 11.55
N THR A 167 -5.06 -6.83 10.74
CA THR A 167 -6.05 -7.85 11.09
C THR A 167 -5.43 -9.06 11.80
N PRO A 168 -5.75 -9.35 13.09
CA PRO A 168 -5.09 -10.41 13.84
C PRO A 168 -5.16 -11.80 13.19
N PRO A 169 -6.30 -12.29 12.65
CA PRO A 169 -6.34 -13.56 11.92
C PRO A 169 -5.40 -13.63 10.73
N LEU A 170 -5.18 -12.52 10.00
CA LEU A 170 -4.26 -12.50 8.85
C LEU A 170 -2.80 -12.49 9.33
N ARG A 171 -2.48 -11.86 10.46
CA ARG A 171 -1.15 -11.94 11.07
C ARG A 171 -0.84 -13.36 11.55
N GLN A 172 -1.81 -14.02 12.19
CA GLN A 172 -1.67 -15.42 12.59
C GLN A 172 -1.41 -16.31 11.37
N LEU A 173 -2.19 -16.16 10.30
CA LEU A 173 -1.99 -16.89 9.04
C LEU A 173 -0.58 -16.65 8.45
N ALA A 174 -0.06 -15.42 8.51
CA ALA A 174 1.28 -15.12 8.03
C ALA A 174 2.36 -15.88 8.81
N HIS A 175 2.23 -15.98 10.14
CA HIS A 175 3.13 -16.80 10.97
C HIS A 175 3.04 -18.29 10.66
N GLU A 176 1.83 -18.82 10.45
CA GLU A 176 1.61 -20.21 10.05
C GLU A 176 2.26 -20.52 8.70
N VAL A 177 2.10 -19.63 7.72
CA VAL A 177 2.72 -19.74 6.39
C VAL A 177 4.24 -19.67 6.50
N ALA A 178 4.79 -18.75 7.30
CA ALA A 178 6.23 -18.64 7.52
C ALA A 178 6.81 -19.92 8.13
N ALA A 179 6.15 -20.47 9.16
CA ALA A 179 6.56 -21.72 9.80
C ALA A 179 6.49 -22.91 8.83
N ALA A 180 5.43 -23.03 8.04
CA ALA A 180 5.26 -24.09 7.05
C ALA A 180 6.31 -24.04 5.93
N ASN A 181 6.83 -22.86 5.61
CA ASN A 181 7.85 -22.64 4.60
C ASN A 181 9.27 -22.46 5.18
N HIS A 182 9.45 -22.69 6.46
CA HIS A 182 10.75 -22.72 7.14
C HIS A 182 11.54 -21.41 7.06
N PHE A 183 10.88 -20.26 7.07
CA PHE A 183 11.53 -18.96 7.23
C PHE A 183 11.06 -18.23 8.48
N SER A 184 11.94 -17.38 9.03
CA SER A 184 11.60 -16.55 10.18
C SER A 184 10.84 -15.31 9.74
N LEU A 185 9.80 -14.96 10.50
CA LEU A 185 9.03 -13.73 10.32
C LEU A 185 9.13 -12.93 11.62
N GLN A 186 9.71 -11.75 11.52
CA GLN A 186 9.75 -10.80 12.62
C GLN A 186 8.37 -10.14 12.75
N GLU A 187 8.10 -9.50 13.90
CA GLU A 187 6.89 -8.69 14.08
C GLU A 187 7.23 -7.40 14.82
N GLY A 188 6.59 -6.29 14.46
CA GLY A 188 6.89 -5.02 15.10
C GLY A 188 6.05 -3.84 14.63
N THR A 189 6.34 -2.68 15.23
CA THR A 189 5.73 -1.39 14.89
C THR A 189 6.51 -0.71 13.78
N TYR A 190 5.80 -0.23 12.78
CA TYR A 190 6.37 0.51 11.64
C TYR A 190 6.27 2.02 11.89
N ALA A 191 7.40 2.74 11.81
CA ALA A 191 7.42 4.19 11.87
C ALA A 191 7.44 4.79 10.45
N TYR A 192 6.37 5.50 10.08
CA TYR A 192 6.27 6.16 8.78
C TYR A 192 6.78 7.60 8.87
N VAL A 193 7.83 7.89 8.11
CA VAL A 193 8.47 9.21 7.96
C VAL A 193 8.41 9.68 6.50
N ALA A 194 8.59 10.99 6.29
CA ALA A 194 8.37 11.60 4.97
C ALA A 194 9.45 11.25 3.92
N GLY A 195 10.71 11.11 4.32
CA GLY A 195 11.84 11.19 3.39
C GLY A 195 11.95 12.58 2.74
N PRO A 196 12.76 12.77 1.69
CA PRO A 196 13.67 11.80 1.08
C PRO A 196 15.01 11.64 1.83
N SER A 197 15.30 12.48 2.83
CA SER A 197 16.51 12.35 3.65
C SER A 197 16.39 11.15 4.60
N PHE A 198 17.52 10.50 4.87
CA PHE A 198 17.61 9.55 5.96
C PHE A 198 17.56 10.28 7.31
N GLU A 199 17.19 9.53 8.35
CA GLU A 199 17.09 10.03 9.71
C GLU A 199 18.47 10.38 10.29
N THR A 200 18.50 11.45 11.07
CA THR A 200 19.70 11.81 11.86
C THR A 200 19.92 10.81 13.00
N PRO A 201 21.13 10.73 13.57
CA PRO A 201 21.38 9.87 14.74
C PRO A 201 20.49 10.21 15.96
N ALA A 202 20.03 11.45 16.09
CA ALA A 202 19.10 11.86 17.15
C ALA A 202 17.69 11.33 16.89
N GLU A 203 17.20 11.43 15.65
CA GLU A 203 15.91 10.87 15.22
C GLU A 203 15.89 9.36 15.38
N LEU A 204 16.96 8.65 15.02
CA LEU A 204 17.06 7.19 15.23
C LEU A 204 16.99 6.81 16.71
N ARG A 205 17.64 7.59 17.61
CA ARG A 205 17.52 7.36 19.07
C ARG A 205 16.10 7.59 19.56
N PHE A 206 15.43 8.63 19.06
CA PHE A 206 14.02 8.90 19.37
C PHE A 206 13.11 7.77 18.89
N LEU A 207 13.23 7.37 17.61
CA LEU A 207 12.43 6.29 17.02
C LEU A 207 12.63 4.95 17.75
N ARG A 208 13.82 4.70 18.32
CA ARG A 208 14.07 3.51 19.14
C ARG A 208 13.35 3.54 20.48
N THR A 209 12.99 4.70 20.97
CA THR A 209 12.35 4.87 22.28
C THR A 209 10.82 4.75 22.20
N VAL A 210 10.24 5.09 21.05
CA VAL A 210 8.80 5.10 20.81
C VAL A 210 8.34 3.86 20.04
#